data_032f3a5dad172f64ca1c5fb1938f7b52
#
_entry.id   032f3a5dad172f64ca1c5fb1938f7b52
#
_cell.length_a   1.000
_cell.length_b   1.000
_cell.length_c   1.000
_cell.angle_alpha   90.00
_cell.angle_beta   90.00
_cell.angle_gamma   90.00
#
_symmetry.space_group_name_H-M   'P 1'
#
loop_
_entity.id
_entity.type
_entity.pdbx_description
1 polymer ?
#
loop_
_entity_poly.entity_id
_entity_poly.type
_entity_poly.pdbx_seq_one_letter_code
_entity_poly.pdbx_strand_id
1 'polypeptide(L)'
;RGGRGGGGGRSGAPAGRSAATFLVGSLGGVTSANGYGVNYVDQWGEKWKMTGSYFFNQSDNLTQQQTDREYFESVLPGMTYSEYQENSMKNWNHRFNMKLDYQMTERTSLQFRPTLSFQNNDSYGLLQGQNLVNGTTDSETETTSMGKSNAYNIGADLMLRHRFLKEGRTLSLMLSGKMSNTDSDTYTDYLNTLYGLELSQVTDDYSQWKQTMNR
;
A
#
# COMPACT_ATOMS: atom_id res chain seq x y z
N ARG A 1 -35.83 -3.90 37.98
CA ARG A 1 -34.82 -3.15 38.77
C ARG A 1 -33.46 -3.66 38.29
N GLY A 2 -32.67 -3.04 37.51
CA GLY A 2 -32.20 -1.67 37.65
C GLY A 2 -30.74 -1.77 38.06
N GLY A 3 -29.82 -1.50 37.14
CA GLY A 3 -28.39 -1.45 37.40
C GLY A 3 -27.64 -0.97 36.15
N ARG A 4 -27.63 0.32 35.94
CA ARG A 4 -26.71 1.00 35.01
C ARG A 4 -25.33 1.02 35.65
N GLY A 5 -24.32 0.56 34.94
CA GLY A 5 -22.93 0.79 35.22
C GLY A 5 -22.25 1.35 33.95
N GLY A 6 -22.19 2.67 33.80
CA GLY A 6 -21.40 3.34 32.77
C GLY A 6 -19.94 3.36 33.22
N GLY A 7 -19.07 2.76 32.43
CA GLY A 7 -17.63 2.87 32.53
C GLY A 7 -17.08 3.46 31.22
N GLY A 8 -16.99 4.79 31.16
CA GLY A 8 -16.27 5.49 30.08
C GLY A 8 -14.78 5.30 30.25
N GLY A 9 -14.22 4.28 29.62
CA GLY A 9 -12.79 4.14 29.43
C GLY A 9 -12.33 5.08 28.32
N ARG A 10 -11.78 6.23 28.67
CA ARG A 10 -10.90 7.00 27.76
C ARG A 10 -9.66 6.17 27.53
N SER A 11 -9.65 5.39 26.49
CA SER A 11 -8.41 4.81 25.98
C SER A 11 -7.58 5.93 25.38
N GLY A 12 -6.60 6.41 26.15
CA GLY A 12 -5.50 7.21 25.65
C GLY A 12 -4.86 6.43 24.51
N ALA A 13 -4.81 7.03 23.33
CA ALA A 13 -4.10 6.46 22.23
C ALA A 13 -2.63 6.28 22.65
N PRO A 14 -2.05 5.09 22.57
CA PRO A 14 -0.63 4.92 22.83
C PRO A 14 0.15 5.66 21.75
N ALA A 15 0.92 6.67 22.17
CA ALA A 15 1.98 7.26 21.38
C ALA A 15 3.08 6.19 21.20
N GLY A 16 2.92 5.34 20.24
CA GLY A 16 3.82 4.21 19.99
C GLY A 16 3.22 3.29 18.94
N ARG A 17 2.72 3.84 17.85
CA ARG A 17 2.57 3.00 16.66
C ARG A 17 3.98 2.69 16.19
N SER A 18 4.41 1.49 16.52
CA SER A 18 5.70 0.96 16.10
C SER A 18 5.86 1.13 14.59
N ALA A 19 7.09 1.39 14.14
CA ALA A 19 7.45 1.43 12.72
C ALA A 19 6.88 0.23 11.94
N ALA A 20 6.67 -0.90 12.59
CA ALA A 20 6.02 -2.10 12.06
C ALA A 20 4.59 -1.87 11.51
N THR A 21 3.83 -0.89 12.00
CA THR A 21 2.48 -0.59 11.47
C THR A 21 2.52 0.19 10.15
N PHE A 22 3.69 0.75 9.81
CA PHE A 22 3.96 1.39 8.51
C PHE A 22 4.54 0.40 7.49
N LEU A 23 4.96 -0.75 7.94
CA LEU A 23 5.45 -1.83 7.13
C LEU A 23 4.22 -2.66 6.75
N VAL A 24 3.74 -2.47 5.54
CA VAL A 24 2.86 -3.36 4.78
C VAL A 24 1.85 -4.13 5.67
N GLY A 25 0.54 -3.99 5.41
CA GLY A 25 -0.47 -4.83 6.07
C GLY A 25 -0.06 -6.31 6.00
N SER A 26 -0.59 -7.15 6.89
CA SER A 26 -0.29 -8.59 6.94
C SER A 26 -0.42 -9.22 5.55
N LEU A 27 0.67 -9.24 4.80
CA LEU A 27 0.81 -10.01 3.57
C LEU A 27 1.17 -11.44 4.00
N GLY A 28 0.49 -12.43 3.45
CA GLY A 28 0.91 -13.83 3.61
C GLY A 28 2.34 -14.04 3.08
N GLY A 29 2.98 -15.15 3.44
CA GLY A 29 4.33 -15.47 2.97
C GLY A 29 5.46 -14.88 3.82
N VAL A 30 6.62 -14.74 3.21
CA VAL A 30 7.85 -14.23 3.85
C VAL A 30 8.06 -12.77 3.43
N THR A 31 8.16 -11.89 4.42
CA THR A 31 8.42 -10.47 4.20
C THR A 31 9.74 -10.07 4.83
N SER A 32 10.65 -9.50 4.04
CA SER A 32 11.84 -8.80 4.50
C SER A 32 11.61 -7.29 4.37
N ALA A 33 11.84 -6.54 5.44
CA ALA A 33 11.61 -5.11 5.42
C ALA A 33 12.72 -4.34 6.15
N ASN A 34 13.15 -3.24 5.55
CA ASN A 34 14.10 -2.31 6.11
C ASN A 34 13.48 -0.91 6.18
N GLY A 35 13.69 -0.21 7.28
CA GLY A 35 13.18 1.15 7.45
C GLY A 35 14.20 2.05 8.12
N TYR A 36 14.31 3.28 7.62
CA TYR A 36 15.18 4.32 8.14
C TYR A 36 14.38 5.60 8.33
N GLY A 37 14.57 6.24 9.47
CA GLY A 37 13.88 7.49 9.78
C GLY A 37 14.83 8.51 10.37
N VAL A 38 14.64 9.76 9.96
CA VAL A 38 15.34 10.92 10.51
C VAL A 38 14.32 11.96 10.95
N ASN A 39 14.49 12.48 12.16
CA ASN A 39 13.70 13.59 12.68
C ASN A 39 14.64 14.77 12.94
N TYR A 40 14.17 15.95 12.55
CA TYR A 40 14.88 17.19 12.74
C TYR A 40 13.96 18.23 13.40
N VAL A 41 14.46 18.88 14.43
CA VAL A 41 13.76 19.99 15.12
C VAL A 41 14.77 21.11 15.30
N ASP A 42 14.40 22.30 14.88
CA ASP A 42 15.22 23.49 15.04
C ASP A 42 14.36 24.73 15.29
N GLN A 43 14.98 25.73 15.87
CA GLN A 43 14.39 27.04 16.11
C GLN A 43 15.33 28.14 15.62
N TRP A 44 14.89 28.88 14.61
CA TRP A 44 15.66 29.97 14.02
C TRP A 44 15.21 31.32 14.59
N GLY A 45 15.98 31.79 15.56
CA GLY A 45 15.63 32.97 16.34
C GLY A 45 14.38 32.71 17.20
N GLU A 46 13.64 33.80 17.50
CA GLU A 46 12.43 33.73 18.33
C GLU A 46 11.15 33.46 17.53
N LYS A 47 11.21 33.57 16.19
CA LYS A 47 10.01 33.60 15.34
C LYS A 47 9.75 32.34 14.55
N TRP A 48 10.77 31.53 14.29
CA TRP A 48 10.66 30.36 13.43
C TRP A 48 10.95 29.10 14.20
N LYS A 49 10.02 28.15 14.11
CA LYS A 49 10.22 26.79 14.62
C LYS A 49 9.93 25.80 13.51
N MET A 50 10.88 24.92 13.23
CA MET A 50 10.76 23.88 12.24
C MET A 50 10.83 22.52 12.89
N THR A 51 9.92 21.62 12.48
CA THR A 51 9.98 20.19 12.79
C THR A 51 9.84 19.46 11.47
N GLY A 52 10.77 18.56 11.17
CA GLY A 52 10.74 17.75 9.97
C GLY A 52 10.97 16.29 10.29
N SER A 53 10.38 15.42 9.50
CA SER A 53 10.66 13.99 9.55
C SER A 53 10.74 13.44 8.13
N TYR A 54 11.72 12.61 7.91
CA TYR A 54 11.83 11.79 6.71
C TYR A 54 11.86 10.33 7.11
N PHE A 55 11.12 9.52 6.39
CA PHE A 55 11.07 8.10 6.59
C PHE A 55 11.16 7.39 5.24
N PHE A 56 12.06 6.44 5.16
CA PHE A 56 12.21 5.52 4.05
C PHE A 56 11.95 4.11 4.52
N ASN A 57 11.19 3.34 3.75
CA ASN A 57 11.12 1.90 3.94
C ASN A 57 11.15 1.17 2.60
N GLN A 58 11.81 0.02 2.64
CA GLN A 58 11.81 -0.97 1.57
C GLN A 58 11.24 -2.25 2.15
N SER A 59 10.42 -2.93 1.38
CA SER A 59 9.93 -4.27 1.72
C SER A 59 9.93 -5.16 0.50
N ASP A 60 10.37 -6.40 0.70
CA ASP A 60 10.33 -7.50 -0.26
C ASP A 60 9.43 -8.58 0.34
N ASN A 61 8.38 -8.94 -0.35
CA ASN A 61 7.45 -10.00 0.05
C ASN A 61 7.47 -11.12 -0.98
N LEU A 62 7.53 -12.36 -0.52
CA LEU A 62 7.40 -13.56 -1.33
C LEU A 62 6.30 -14.43 -0.75
N THR A 63 5.30 -14.73 -1.55
CA THR A 63 4.21 -15.66 -1.21
C THR A 63 4.24 -16.82 -2.16
N GLN A 64 4.24 -18.04 -1.62
CA GLN A 64 4.14 -19.28 -2.37
C GLN A 64 2.96 -20.05 -1.85
N GLN A 65 2.14 -20.57 -2.76
CA GLN A 65 0.95 -21.33 -2.43
C GLN A 65 0.84 -22.54 -3.34
N GLN A 66 0.58 -23.69 -2.76
CA GLN A 66 0.21 -24.90 -3.46
C GLN A 66 -1.26 -25.21 -3.14
N THR A 67 -2.03 -25.52 -4.18
CA THR A 67 -3.44 -25.89 -4.06
C THR A 67 -3.68 -27.15 -4.85
N ASP A 68 -4.11 -28.21 -4.16
CA ASP A 68 -4.50 -29.47 -4.78
C ASP A 68 -6.00 -29.68 -4.57
N ARG A 69 -6.72 -30.02 -5.64
CA ARG A 69 -8.16 -30.26 -5.63
C ARG A 69 -8.46 -31.62 -6.23
N GLU A 70 -9.27 -32.38 -5.56
CA GLU A 70 -9.84 -33.63 -6.05
C GLU A 70 -11.34 -33.42 -6.27
N TYR A 71 -11.81 -33.74 -7.44
CA TYR A 71 -13.22 -33.61 -7.78
C TYR A 71 -13.99 -34.88 -7.41
N PHE A 72 -15.21 -34.72 -6.89
CA PHE A 72 -16.06 -35.87 -6.56
C PHE A 72 -16.35 -36.69 -7.81
N GLU A 73 -16.27 -38.00 -7.72
CA GLU A 73 -16.52 -38.93 -8.82
C GLU A 73 -17.90 -38.76 -9.47
N SER A 74 -18.90 -38.31 -8.71
CA SER A 74 -20.25 -38.04 -9.22
C SER A 74 -20.33 -36.80 -10.16
N VAL A 75 -19.30 -35.94 -10.17
CA VAL A 75 -19.27 -34.69 -10.96
C VAL A 75 -18.23 -34.79 -12.08
N LEU A 76 -17.01 -35.14 -11.74
CA LEU A 76 -15.86 -35.25 -12.67
C LEU A 76 -15.00 -36.47 -12.22
N PRO A 77 -15.34 -37.68 -12.66
CA PRO A 77 -14.66 -38.87 -12.19
C PRO A 77 -13.19 -38.90 -12.58
N GLY A 78 -12.32 -39.17 -11.60
CA GLY A 78 -10.87 -39.26 -11.77
C GLY A 78 -10.16 -37.97 -12.12
N MET A 79 -10.81 -36.81 -11.94
CA MET A 79 -10.19 -35.49 -12.21
C MET A 79 -9.55 -34.93 -10.96
N THR A 80 -8.31 -34.49 -11.08
CA THR A 80 -7.57 -33.73 -10.08
C THR A 80 -7.00 -32.47 -10.69
N TYR A 81 -6.86 -31.43 -9.89
CA TYR A 81 -6.25 -30.17 -10.27
C TYR A 81 -5.15 -29.81 -9.27
N SER A 82 -3.99 -29.49 -9.75
CA SER A 82 -2.88 -28.99 -8.95
C SER A 82 -2.46 -27.62 -9.46
N GLU A 83 -2.26 -26.68 -8.53
CA GLU A 83 -1.87 -25.30 -8.84
C GLU A 83 -0.72 -24.86 -7.95
N TYR A 84 0.31 -24.34 -8.53
CA TYR A 84 1.38 -23.63 -7.84
C TYR A 84 1.30 -22.14 -8.19
N GLN A 85 1.31 -21.32 -7.15
CA GLN A 85 1.31 -19.88 -7.30
C GLN A 85 2.48 -19.28 -6.52
N GLU A 86 3.23 -18.41 -7.18
CA GLU A 86 4.29 -17.61 -6.57
C GLU A 86 4.03 -16.13 -6.87
N ASN A 87 4.05 -15.29 -5.83
CA ASN A 87 3.96 -13.85 -5.96
C ASN A 87 5.12 -13.20 -5.23
N SER A 88 5.83 -12.33 -5.92
CA SER A 88 6.88 -11.48 -5.37
C SER A 88 6.48 -10.02 -5.52
N MET A 89 6.65 -9.25 -4.46
CA MET A 89 6.37 -7.83 -4.44
C MET A 89 7.50 -7.07 -3.76
N LYS A 90 8.06 -6.08 -4.47
CA LYS A 90 9.05 -5.16 -3.93
C LYS A 90 8.44 -3.78 -3.84
N ASN A 91 8.55 -3.16 -2.68
CA ASN A 91 7.98 -1.85 -2.41
C ASN A 91 9.01 -0.92 -1.79
N TRP A 92 9.11 0.29 -2.34
CA TRP A 92 9.92 1.39 -1.81
C TRP A 92 9.00 2.56 -1.51
N ASN A 93 9.14 3.10 -0.31
CA ASN A 93 8.28 4.18 0.15
C ASN A 93 9.12 5.27 0.82
N HIS A 94 8.96 6.49 0.35
CA HIS A 94 9.57 7.69 0.90
C HIS A 94 8.47 8.58 1.46
N ARG A 95 8.60 9.01 2.70
CA ARG A 95 7.65 9.91 3.35
C ARG A 95 8.41 11.08 3.97
N PHE A 96 7.97 12.26 3.63
CA PHE A 96 8.47 13.49 4.18
C PHE A 96 7.31 14.28 4.78
N ASN A 97 7.46 14.70 6.04
CA ASN A 97 6.51 15.56 6.74
C ASN A 97 7.29 16.72 7.34
N MET A 98 6.77 17.92 7.22
CA MET A 98 7.35 19.09 7.83
C MET A 98 6.25 19.92 8.49
N LYS A 99 6.61 20.61 9.53
CA LYS A 99 5.80 21.61 10.20
C LYS A 99 6.67 22.83 10.43
N LEU A 100 6.26 23.94 9.86
CA LEU A 100 6.88 25.23 10.01
C LEU A 100 5.92 26.15 10.75
N ASP A 101 6.30 26.59 11.95
CA ASP A 101 5.58 27.55 12.73
C ASP A 101 6.32 28.91 12.63
N TYR A 102 5.62 29.94 12.19
CA TYR A 102 6.14 31.30 12.07
C TYR A 102 5.33 32.26 12.94
N GLN A 103 5.97 32.84 13.93
CA GLN A 103 5.39 33.89 14.77
C GLN A 103 5.59 35.26 14.10
N MET A 104 4.59 35.70 13.32
CA MET A 104 4.66 36.97 12.58
C MET A 104 4.70 38.17 13.56
N THR A 105 3.81 38.14 14.55
CA THR A 105 3.73 39.11 15.63
C THR A 105 3.37 38.39 16.92
N GLU A 106 3.37 39.05 18.07
CA GLU A 106 2.94 38.46 19.36
C GLU A 106 1.51 37.87 19.32
N ARG A 107 0.70 38.30 18.36
CA ARG A 107 -0.72 37.90 18.23
C ARG A 107 -1.05 37.15 16.97
N THR A 108 -0.12 37.06 16.02
CA THR A 108 -0.37 36.44 14.71
C THR A 108 0.66 35.37 14.46
N SER A 109 0.21 34.14 14.21
CA SER A 109 1.07 33.03 13.83
C SER A 109 0.58 32.39 12.54
N LEU A 110 1.51 31.91 11.75
CA LEU A 110 1.31 31.15 10.54
C LEU A 110 1.94 29.78 10.74
N GLN A 111 1.20 28.73 10.41
CA GLN A 111 1.70 27.38 10.43
C GLN A 111 1.56 26.79 9.03
N PHE A 112 2.64 26.21 8.51
CA PHE A 112 2.66 25.49 7.23
C PHE A 112 3.09 24.04 7.45
N ARG A 113 2.31 23.12 6.91
CA ARG A 113 2.53 21.66 7.05
C ARG A 113 2.50 20.98 5.68
N PRO A 114 3.60 20.92 4.95
CA PRO A 114 3.71 20.10 3.76
C PRO A 114 3.91 18.62 4.14
N THR A 115 3.29 17.76 3.34
CA THR A 115 3.44 16.30 3.40
C THR A 115 3.71 15.77 2.00
N LEU A 116 4.72 14.94 1.86
CA LEU A 116 5.11 14.33 0.59
C LEU A 116 5.27 12.83 0.80
N SER A 117 4.73 12.03 -0.11
CA SER A 117 5.06 10.61 -0.16
C SER A 117 5.23 10.15 -1.60
N PHE A 118 6.22 9.30 -1.81
CA PHE A 118 6.52 8.65 -3.07
C PHE A 118 6.60 7.15 -2.82
N GLN A 119 5.94 6.38 -3.67
CA GLN A 119 5.92 4.93 -3.57
C GLN A 119 6.18 4.33 -4.95
N ASN A 120 7.09 3.36 -4.98
CA ASN A 120 7.34 2.52 -6.15
C ASN A 120 7.05 1.08 -5.74
N ASN A 121 6.38 0.35 -6.62
CA ASN A 121 6.03 -1.04 -6.42
C ASN A 121 6.36 -1.83 -7.68
N ASP A 122 7.15 -2.89 -7.56
CA ASP A 122 7.40 -3.88 -8.58
C ASP A 122 6.78 -5.20 -8.13
N SER A 123 5.98 -5.82 -8.98
CA SER A 123 5.31 -7.08 -8.70
C SER A 123 5.61 -8.10 -9.79
N TYR A 124 5.75 -9.36 -9.37
CA TYR A 124 5.87 -10.51 -10.23
C TYR A 124 4.95 -11.61 -9.70
N GLY A 125 4.20 -12.23 -10.59
CA GLY A 125 3.33 -13.37 -10.29
C GLY A 125 3.54 -14.49 -11.30
N LEU A 126 3.66 -15.71 -10.80
CA LEU A 126 3.65 -16.94 -11.59
C LEU A 126 2.54 -17.83 -11.07
N LEU A 127 1.72 -18.35 -11.97
CA LEU A 127 0.72 -19.35 -11.69
C LEU A 127 0.92 -20.49 -12.67
N GLN A 128 1.07 -21.71 -12.15
CA GLN A 128 1.17 -22.94 -12.94
C GLN A 128 0.07 -23.89 -12.46
N GLY A 129 -0.85 -24.23 -13.34
CA GLY A 129 -1.97 -25.10 -13.08
C GLY A 129 -1.91 -26.34 -13.98
N GLN A 130 -2.27 -27.52 -13.44
CA GLN A 130 -2.33 -28.78 -14.17
C GLN A 130 -3.61 -29.50 -13.83
N ASN A 131 -4.36 -29.90 -14.84
CA ASN A 131 -5.49 -30.81 -14.72
C ASN A 131 -5.06 -32.22 -15.15
N LEU A 132 -5.37 -33.20 -14.32
CA LEU A 132 -5.18 -34.61 -14.62
C LEU A 132 -6.53 -35.32 -14.66
N VAL A 133 -6.69 -36.21 -15.64
CA VAL A 133 -7.84 -37.11 -15.75
C VAL A 133 -7.32 -38.56 -15.72
N ASN A 134 -7.73 -39.33 -14.71
CA ASN A 134 -7.22 -40.68 -14.49
C ASN A 134 -5.68 -40.78 -14.43
N GLY A 135 -5.03 -39.75 -13.86
CA GLY A 135 -3.58 -39.68 -13.71
C GLY A 135 -2.82 -39.26 -14.98
N THR A 136 -3.53 -38.91 -16.06
CA THR A 136 -2.93 -38.43 -17.29
C THR A 136 -3.18 -36.91 -17.38
N THR A 137 -2.17 -36.13 -17.75
CA THR A 137 -2.29 -34.67 -17.95
C THR A 137 -3.29 -34.39 -19.06
N ASP A 138 -4.34 -33.64 -18.76
CA ASP A 138 -5.36 -33.20 -19.70
C ASP A 138 -5.07 -31.75 -20.19
N SER A 139 -4.70 -30.89 -19.26
CA SER A 139 -4.34 -29.51 -19.60
C SER A 139 -3.34 -28.92 -18.63
N GLU A 140 -2.56 -27.98 -19.13
CA GLU A 140 -1.61 -27.17 -18.36
C GLU A 140 -1.84 -25.70 -18.65
N THR A 141 -1.75 -24.90 -17.61
CA THR A 141 -1.87 -23.43 -17.70
C THR A 141 -0.67 -22.81 -17.03
N GLU A 142 -0.04 -21.87 -17.70
CA GLU A 142 0.99 -21.01 -17.13
C GLU A 142 0.58 -19.56 -17.33
N THR A 143 0.59 -18.79 -16.25
CA THR A 143 0.34 -17.35 -16.29
C THR A 143 1.48 -16.63 -15.61
N THR A 144 2.14 -15.74 -16.33
CA THR A 144 3.17 -14.85 -15.80
C THR A 144 2.66 -13.42 -15.83
N SER A 145 2.72 -12.74 -14.70
CA SER A 145 2.31 -11.35 -14.57
C SER A 145 3.45 -10.50 -14.04
N MET A 146 3.71 -9.36 -14.67
CA MET A 146 4.70 -8.37 -14.24
C MET A 146 4.02 -7.01 -14.13
N GLY A 147 4.14 -6.36 -12.98
CA GLY A 147 3.54 -5.06 -12.74
C GLY A 147 4.54 -4.06 -12.18
N LYS A 148 4.40 -2.80 -12.62
CA LYS A 148 5.11 -1.66 -12.04
C LYS A 148 4.11 -0.58 -11.71
N SER A 149 4.19 -0.02 -10.50
CA SER A 149 3.33 1.06 -10.07
C SER A 149 4.14 2.15 -9.38
N ASN A 150 3.91 3.38 -9.79
CA ASN A 150 4.51 4.58 -9.21
C ASN A 150 3.39 5.47 -8.70
N ALA A 151 3.48 5.87 -7.44
CA ALA A 151 2.52 6.75 -6.83
C ALA A 151 3.19 7.91 -6.10
N TYR A 152 2.58 9.08 -6.16
CA TYR A 152 2.95 10.18 -5.28
C TYR A 152 1.73 10.84 -4.66
N ASN A 153 1.92 11.34 -3.44
CA ASN A 153 0.95 12.18 -2.76
C ASN A 153 1.67 13.41 -2.25
N ILE A 154 1.12 14.57 -2.56
CA ILE A 154 1.59 15.88 -2.14
C ILE A 154 0.44 16.56 -1.43
N GLY A 155 0.66 17.00 -0.20
CA GLY A 155 -0.33 17.73 0.57
C GLY A 155 0.29 18.93 1.26
N ALA A 156 -0.51 19.95 1.52
CA ALA A 156 -0.10 21.08 2.32
C ALA A 156 -1.30 21.66 3.08
N ASP A 157 -1.06 21.95 4.36
CA ASP A 157 -1.98 22.70 5.20
C ASP A 157 -1.34 24.03 5.58
N LEU A 158 -2.07 25.11 5.41
CA LEU A 158 -1.70 26.45 5.84
C LEU A 158 -2.72 26.94 6.86
N MET A 159 -2.27 27.33 8.06
CA MET A 159 -3.13 27.81 9.12
C MET A 159 -2.63 29.15 9.64
N LEU A 160 -3.45 30.17 9.45
CA LEU A 160 -3.27 31.48 10.03
C LEU A 160 -4.10 31.59 11.31
N ARG A 161 -3.48 32.03 12.41
CA ARG A 161 -4.14 32.34 13.67
C ARG A 161 -3.86 33.77 14.06
N HIS A 162 -4.92 34.48 14.44
CA HIS A 162 -4.83 35.85 14.91
C HIS A 162 -5.61 36.01 16.21
N ARG A 163 -4.97 36.57 17.24
CA ARG A 163 -5.58 36.93 18.52
C ARG A 163 -5.80 38.42 18.59
N PHE A 164 -7.06 38.84 18.67
CA PHE A 164 -7.43 40.26 18.75
C PHE A 164 -7.05 40.86 20.10
N LEU A 165 -7.04 42.19 20.18
CA LEU A 165 -6.80 42.95 21.42
C LEU A 165 -7.85 42.64 22.49
N LYS A 166 -9.10 42.42 22.08
CA LYS A 166 -10.19 42.08 22.99
C LYS A 166 -10.03 40.63 23.43
N GLU A 167 -9.97 40.43 24.74
CA GLU A 167 -9.84 39.09 25.31
C GLU A 167 -10.92 38.12 24.81
N GLY A 168 -10.54 36.86 24.62
CA GLY A 168 -11.42 35.81 24.15
C GLY A 168 -11.70 35.82 22.64
N ARG A 169 -11.24 36.82 21.89
CA ARG A 169 -11.43 36.87 20.44
C ARG A 169 -10.21 36.32 19.67
N THR A 170 -10.43 35.23 18.95
CA THR A 170 -9.44 34.62 18.06
C THR A 170 -10.05 34.38 16.69
N LEU A 171 -9.25 34.49 15.65
CA LEU A 171 -9.55 34.09 14.27
C LEU A 171 -8.58 33.01 13.88
N SER A 172 -9.08 31.92 13.32
CA SER A 172 -8.28 30.88 12.70
C SER A 172 -8.79 30.63 11.28
N LEU A 173 -7.89 30.73 10.32
CA LEU A 173 -8.16 30.41 8.92
C LEU A 173 -7.27 29.23 8.54
N MET A 174 -7.87 28.18 7.97
CA MET A 174 -7.15 27.00 7.49
C MET A 174 -7.42 26.81 6.02
N LEU A 175 -6.36 26.63 5.25
CA LEU A 175 -6.38 26.27 3.84
C LEU A 175 -5.64 24.93 3.69
N SER A 176 -6.28 23.96 3.06
CA SER A 176 -5.72 22.62 2.82
C SER A 176 -5.79 22.28 1.34
N GLY A 177 -4.71 21.68 0.83
CA GLY A 177 -4.66 21.16 -0.52
C GLY A 177 -3.99 19.79 -0.55
N LYS A 178 -4.49 18.89 -1.42
CA LYS A 178 -3.90 17.58 -1.63
C LYS A 178 -3.99 17.20 -3.10
N MET A 179 -2.92 16.62 -3.61
CA MET A 179 -2.83 16.06 -4.96
C MET A 179 -2.21 14.68 -4.86
N SER A 180 -2.76 13.73 -5.61
CA SER A 180 -2.20 12.38 -5.72
C SER A 180 -2.26 11.90 -7.15
N ASN A 181 -1.26 11.15 -7.55
CA ASN A 181 -1.21 10.46 -8.83
C ASN A 181 -0.72 9.03 -8.61
N THR A 182 -1.24 8.10 -9.40
CA THR A 182 -0.78 6.72 -9.47
C THR A 182 -0.77 6.31 -10.94
N ASP A 183 0.38 5.85 -11.39
CA ASP A 183 0.59 5.25 -12.70
C ASP A 183 0.95 3.78 -12.50
N SER A 184 0.27 2.88 -13.22
CA SER A 184 0.48 1.45 -13.13
C SER A 184 0.48 0.83 -14.52
N ASP A 185 1.51 0.04 -14.80
CA ASP A 185 1.63 -0.78 -15.99
C ASP A 185 1.70 -2.25 -15.58
N THR A 186 0.86 -3.08 -16.18
CA THR A 186 0.82 -4.53 -15.94
C THR A 186 0.87 -5.28 -17.26
N TYR A 187 1.74 -6.26 -17.34
CA TYR A 187 1.90 -7.19 -18.45
C TYR A 187 1.54 -8.57 -17.96
N THR A 188 0.71 -9.28 -18.72
CA THR A 188 0.32 -10.66 -18.40
C THR A 188 0.43 -11.52 -19.64
N ASP A 189 1.22 -12.59 -19.53
CA ASP A 189 1.32 -13.66 -20.49
C ASP A 189 0.55 -14.86 -19.98
N TYR A 190 -0.27 -15.44 -20.84
CA TYR A 190 -1.09 -16.59 -20.52
C TYR A 190 -0.87 -17.68 -21.56
N LEU A 191 -0.37 -18.83 -21.13
CA LEU A 191 -0.18 -20.01 -21.95
C LEU A 191 -1.09 -21.13 -21.44
N ASN A 192 -1.90 -21.69 -22.32
CA ASN A 192 -2.73 -22.85 -22.03
C ASN A 192 -2.50 -23.95 -23.05
N THR A 193 -2.15 -25.13 -22.60
CA THR A 193 -1.89 -26.31 -23.43
C THR A 193 -2.93 -27.38 -23.10
N LEU A 194 -3.65 -27.84 -24.12
CA LEU A 194 -4.61 -28.92 -24.02
C LEU A 194 -4.03 -30.18 -24.66
N TYR A 195 -4.06 -31.30 -23.93
CA TYR A 195 -3.59 -32.61 -24.37
C TYR A 195 -4.80 -33.52 -24.65
N GLY A 196 -4.61 -34.56 -25.42
CA GLY A 196 -5.64 -35.59 -25.63
C GLY A 196 -6.53 -35.40 -26.85
N LEU A 197 -6.35 -34.34 -27.62
CA LEU A 197 -6.86 -34.22 -28.98
C LEU A 197 -5.80 -34.70 -29.96
N GLU A 198 -6.19 -35.24 -31.15
CA GLU A 198 -5.25 -35.66 -32.18
C GLU A 198 -4.21 -34.57 -32.58
N LEU A 199 -4.49 -33.32 -32.18
CA LEU A 199 -3.64 -32.15 -32.24
C LEU A 199 -3.68 -31.42 -30.90
N SER A 200 -2.54 -31.31 -30.22
CA SER A 200 -2.40 -30.46 -29.05
C SER A 200 -2.73 -29.02 -29.41
N GLN A 201 -3.65 -28.39 -28.69
CA GLN A 201 -3.97 -26.98 -28.89
C GLN A 201 -3.19 -26.15 -27.88
N VAL A 202 -2.43 -25.19 -28.37
CA VAL A 202 -1.72 -24.21 -27.58
C VAL A 202 -2.39 -22.85 -27.80
N THR A 203 -2.85 -22.23 -26.76
CA THR A 203 -3.32 -20.85 -26.79
C THR A 203 -2.33 -19.99 -26.04
N ASP A 204 -1.75 -19.04 -26.74
CA ASP A 204 -0.85 -18.03 -26.20
C ASP A 204 -1.57 -16.68 -26.33
N ASP A 205 -1.75 -15.99 -25.21
CA ASP A 205 -2.42 -14.70 -25.15
C ASP A 205 -1.59 -13.74 -24.29
N TYR A 206 -1.45 -12.52 -24.81
CA TYR A 206 -0.69 -11.47 -24.18
C TYR A 206 -1.61 -10.27 -23.91
N SER A 207 -1.64 -9.81 -22.68
CA SER A 207 -2.36 -8.61 -22.31
C SER A 207 -1.48 -7.57 -21.64
N GLN A 208 -1.63 -6.32 -22.04
CA GLN A 208 -1.02 -5.16 -21.38
C GLN A 208 -2.11 -4.24 -20.87
N TRP A 209 -2.00 -3.87 -19.59
CA TRP A 209 -2.90 -2.91 -18.98
C TRP A 209 -2.16 -1.71 -18.41
N LYS A 210 -2.57 -0.51 -18.81
CA LYS A 210 -2.03 0.74 -18.32
C LYS A 210 -3.12 1.55 -17.62
N GLN A 211 -2.88 1.93 -16.38
CA GLN A 211 -3.79 2.76 -15.61
C GLN A 211 -3.09 3.99 -15.04
N THR A 212 -3.68 5.16 -15.26
CA THR A 212 -3.27 6.42 -14.63
C THR A 212 -4.43 6.98 -13.84
N MET A 213 -4.25 7.26 -12.55
CA MET A 213 -5.26 7.82 -11.68
C MET A 213 -4.76 9.12 -11.04
N ASN A 214 -5.46 10.22 -11.30
CA ASN A 214 -5.22 11.54 -10.72
C ASN A 214 -6.36 11.88 -9.76
N ARG A 215 -6.04 12.39 -8.57
CA ARG A 215 -7.00 12.88 -7.56
C ARG A 215 -6.50 14.14 -6.88
#